data_475cd6e2328e8bfd387df0bf9a1292b7
#
_entry.id   475cd6e2328e8bfd387df0bf9a1292b7
#
_cell.length_a   1.000
_cell.length_b   1.000
_cell.length_c   1.000
_cell.angle_alpha   90.00
_cell.angle_beta   90.00
_cell.angle_gamma   90.00
#
_symmetry.space_group_name_H-M   'P 1'
#
loop_
_entity.id
_entity.type
_entity.pdbx_description
1 polymer ?
#
loop_
_entity_poly.entity_id
_entity_poly.type
_entity_poly.pdbx_seq_one_letter_code
_entity_poly.pdbx_strand_id
1 'polypeptide(L)'
;GVRFHGARGSMSLGESKGGLPPDRVTEDEEAILRDSRRVVETFHDSKRFALHRVVLAPCSPFSVTPELMRQSALLARSFGTAMNVHLHTHLAETKDEEEFCLQRFGYRPGDYAEQLGWIGDDVWHAHCVHLNQPEVELFGRTHTGVAHCPTSNMRLASGIAPVRGMRDAGVPVGMGVDGSASNDGSHLLNEVRQCMLLQRVLGDPHAMTAREALEIA
;
A
#
# COMPACT_ATOMS: atom_id res chain seq x y z
N GLY A 1 10.62 -4.86 23.18
CA GLY A 1 9.69 -5.39 22.18
C GLY A 1 9.70 -4.57 20.90
N VAL A 2 9.17 -5.14 19.83
CA VAL A 2 9.01 -4.48 18.53
C VAL A 2 7.55 -4.08 18.40
N ARG A 3 7.28 -2.87 17.86
CA ARG A 3 5.91 -2.49 17.48
C ARG A 3 5.53 -3.26 16.22
N PHE A 4 4.33 -3.80 16.24
CA PHE A 4 3.79 -4.60 15.15
C PHE A 4 2.43 -4.07 14.73
N HIS A 5 2.28 -3.75 13.43
CA HIS A 5 1.02 -3.36 12.83
C HIS A 5 0.59 -4.50 11.91
N GLY A 6 -0.12 -5.46 12.47
CA GLY A 6 -0.51 -6.69 11.78
C GLY A 6 -1.58 -6.44 10.73
N ALA A 7 -1.35 -6.91 9.50
CA ALA A 7 -2.31 -6.81 8.43
C ALA A 7 -3.30 -7.98 8.44
N ARG A 8 -4.62 -7.70 8.46
CA ARG A 8 -5.64 -8.66 8.04
C ARG A 8 -5.74 -8.57 6.52
N GLY A 9 -4.85 -9.32 5.85
CA GLY A 9 -4.87 -9.45 4.40
C GLY A 9 -6.07 -10.25 3.91
N SER A 10 -6.54 -9.97 2.67
CA SER A 10 -7.65 -10.70 2.08
C SER A 10 -7.63 -10.65 0.55
N MET A 11 -8.20 -11.68 -0.07
CA MET A 11 -8.46 -11.77 -1.50
C MET A 11 -9.87 -12.36 -1.68
N SER A 12 -10.68 -11.79 -2.57
CA SER A 12 -12.06 -12.24 -2.84
C SER A 12 -12.33 -12.50 -4.33
N LEU A 13 -11.45 -12.00 -5.20
CA LEU A 13 -11.60 -12.05 -6.64
C LEU A 13 -10.56 -13.00 -7.24
N GLY A 14 -10.97 -14.23 -7.53
CA GLY A 14 -10.13 -15.25 -8.15
C GLY A 14 -10.20 -15.26 -9.68
N GLU A 15 -9.41 -16.12 -10.31
CA GLU A 15 -9.33 -16.26 -11.77
C GLU A 15 -10.70 -16.51 -12.41
N SER A 16 -11.55 -17.34 -11.82
CA SER A 16 -12.90 -17.63 -12.33
C SER A 16 -13.83 -16.41 -12.36
N LYS A 17 -13.51 -15.37 -11.59
CA LYS A 17 -14.25 -14.11 -11.51
C LYS A 17 -13.53 -12.93 -12.17
N GLY A 18 -12.44 -13.21 -12.89
CA GLY A 18 -11.63 -12.22 -13.60
C GLY A 18 -10.61 -11.48 -12.73
N GLY A 19 -10.24 -12.04 -11.59
CA GLY A 19 -9.07 -11.66 -10.82
C GLY A 19 -7.81 -12.41 -11.28
N LEU A 20 -6.67 -12.15 -10.61
CA LEU A 20 -5.42 -12.85 -10.91
C LEU A 20 -5.13 -14.03 -9.97
N PRO A 21 -5.47 -14.01 -8.67
CA PRO A 21 -5.12 -15.10 -7.79
C PRO A 21 -5.92 -16.37 -8.10
N PRO A 22 -5.35 -17.55 -7.88
CA PRO A 22 -6.10 -18.81 -7.96
C PRO A 22 -7.30 -18.79 -7.00
N ASP A 23 -8.44 -19.34 -7.43
CA ASP A 23 -9.69 -19.32 -6.62
C ASP A 23 -9.52 -19.94 -5.23
N ARG A 24 -8.60 -20.92 -5.07
CA ARG A 24 -8.36 -21.59 -3.77
C ARG A 24 -7.77 -20.67 -2.68
N VAL A 25 -7.26 -19.49 -3.02
CA VAL A 25 -6.72 -18.53 -2.05
C VAL A 25 -7.67 -17.37 -1.79
N THR A 26 -8.86 -17.39 -2.39
CA THR A 26 -9.89 -16.37 -2.16
C THR A 26 -10.83 -16.79 -1.04
N GLU A 27 -11.38 -15.79 -0.37
CA GLU A 27 -12.34 -15.92 0.73
C GLU A 27 -13.68 -15.27 0.35
N ASP A 28 -14.74 -15.68 1.04
CA ASP A 28 -16.05 -15.00 0.98
C ASP A 28 -15.96 -13.59 1.61
N GLU A 29 -16.53 -12.58 0.97
CA GLU A 29 -16.41 -11.18 1.39
C GLU A 29 -17.06 -10.90 2.75
N GLU A 30 -18.22 -11.53 3.06
CA GLU A 30 -18.84 -11.40 4.37
C GLU A 30 -17.96 -12.05 5.46
N ALA A 31 -17.34 -13.19 5.15
CA ALA A 31 -16.41 -13.84 6.06
C ALA A 31 -15.17 -12.97 6.31
N ILE A 32 -14.61 -12.34 5.27
CA ILE A 32 -13.50 -11.39 5.38
C ILE A 32 -13.86 -10.23 6.31
N LEU A 33 -15.01 -9.60 6.10
CA LEU A 33 -15.45 -8.44 6.90
C LEU A 33 -15.74 -8.82 8.35
N ARG A 34 -16.40 -9.96 8.60
CA ARG A 34 -16.64 -10.48 9.96
C ARG A 34 -15.32 -10.75 10.70
N ASP A 35 -14.36 -11.41 10.03
CA ASP A 35 -13.08 -11.72 10.64
C ASP A 35 -12.23 -10.46 10.83
N SER A 36 -12.25 -9.53 9.89
CA SER A 36 -11.60 -8.23 10.01
C SER A 36 -12.07 -7.46 11.25
N ARG A 37 -13.39 -7.41 11.47
CA ARG A 37 -13.98 -6.84 12.69
C ARG A 37 -13.48 -7.55 13.94
N ARG A 38 -13.57 -8.88 13.96
CA ARG A 38 -13.10 -9.70 15.10
C ARG A 38 -11.64 -9.46 15.45
N VAL A 39 -10.77 -9.40 14.43
CA VAL A 39 -9.32 -9.20 14.64
C VAL A 39 -9.04 -7.81 15.21
N VAL A 40 -9.72 -6.76 14.71
CA VAL A 40 -9.60 -5.41 15.29
C VAL A 40 -10.08 -5.40 16.74
N GLU A 41 -11.29 -5.88 17.02
CA GLU A 41 -11.87 -5.87 18.37
C GLU A 41 -11.04 -6.67 19.38
N THR A 42 -10.34 -7.71 18.92
CA THR A 42 -9.57 -8.60 19.80
C THR A 42 -8.13 -8.11 20.04
N PHE A 43 -7.47 -7.57 19.03
CA PHE A 43 -6.01 -7.38 19.05
C PHE A 43 -5.54 -5.93 18.85
N HIS A 44 -6.42 -5.02 18.37
CA HIS A 44 -6.00 -3.66 18.14
C HIS A 44 -5.89 -2.88 19.46
N ASP A 45 -4.69 -2.35 19.76
CA ASP A 45 -4.49 -1.42 20.88
C ASP A 45 -4.25 -0.01 20.31
N SER A 46 -5.20 0.89 20.55
CA SER A 46 -5.16 2.27 20.07
C SER A 46 -4.28 3.20 20.89
N LYS A 47 -3.73 2.75 22.01
CA LYS A 47 -2.89 3.60 22.87
C LYS A 47 -1.66 4.11 22.11
N ARG A 48 -1.23 5.33 22.45
CA ARG A 48 0.02 5.87 21.91
C ARG A 48 1.18 4.91 22.22
N PHE A 49 1.97 4.58 21.20
CA PHE A 49 3.09 3.64 21.28
C PHE A 49 2.70 2.19 21.62
N ALA A 50 1.44 1.80 21.41
CA ALA A 50 1.04 0.40 21.52
C ALA A 50 1.96 -0.54 20.74
N LEU A 51 2.14 -1.75 21.27
CA LEU A 51 2.97 -2.77 20.62
C LEU A 51 2.23 -3.50 19.48
N HIS A 52 0.89 -3.54 19.56
CA HIS A 52 0.06 -4.26 18.60
C HIS A 52 -1.02 -3.35 18.05
N ARG A 53 -1.04 -3.20 16.73
CA ARG A 53 -2.14 -2.59 15.98
C ARG A 53 -2.57 -3.51 14.86
N VAL A 54 -3.79 -3.34 14.39
CA VAL A 54 -4.34 -4.07 13.25
C VAL A 54 -4.61 -3.09 12.13
N VAL A 55 -4.30 -3.49 10.89
CA VAL A 55 -4.65 -2.78 9.67
C VAL A 55 -5.49 -3.70 8.79
N LEU A 56 -6.51 -3.19 8.12
CA LEU A 56 -7.27 -3.94 7.13
C LEU A 56 -6.56 -3.82 5.78
N ALA A 57 -6.26 -4.96 5.16
CA ALA A 57 -5.39 -5.01 4.00
C ALA A 57 -5.93 -5.91 2.86
N PRO A 58 -7.05 -5.57 2.20
CA PRO A 58 -7.39 -6.16 0.91
C PRO A 58 -6.19 -6.04 -0.04
N CYS A 59 -5.83 -7.13 -0.73
CA CYS A 59 -4.48 -7.28 -1.28
C CYS A 59 -4.16 -6.27 -2.41
N SER A 60 -4.99 -6.19 -3.46
CA SER A 60 -4.74 -5.30 -4.61
C SER A 60 -5.99 -5.19 -5.50
N PRO A 61 -6.05 -4.24 -6.45
CA PRO A 61 -7.14 -4.15 -7.43
C PRO A 61 -7.36 -5.44 -8.26
N PHE A 62 -6.32 -6.26 -8.42
CA PHE A 62 -6.41 -7.54 -9.13
C PHE A 62 -7.14 -8.64 -8.35
N SER A 63 -7.22 -8.54 -7.04
CA SER A 63 -7.53 -9.66 -6.16
C SER A 63 -8.72 -9.44 -5.25
N VAL A 64 -9.32 -8.25 -5.29
CA VAL A 64 -10.49 -7.89 -4.50
C VAL A 64 -11.52 -7.12 -5.33
N THR A 65 -12.79 -7.19 -4.94
CA THR A 65 -13.83 -6.40 -5.61
C THR A 65 -13.81 -4.95 -5.14
N PRO A 66 -14.32 -4.00 -5.95
CA PRO A 66 -14.54 -2.63 -5.51
C PRO A 66 -15.43 -2.53 -4.27
N GLU A 67 -16.38 -3.45 -4.13
CA GLU A 67 -17.29 -3.47 -2.99
C GLU A 67 -16.56 -3.85 -1.70
N LEU A 68 -15.72 -4.91 -1.72
CA LEU A 68 -14.91 -5.27 -0.55
C LEU A 68 -13.98 -4.11 -0.14
N MET A 69 -13.39 -3.41 -1.10
CA MET A 69 -12.58 -2.22 -0.81
C MET A 69 -13.40 -1.16 -0.06
N ARG A 70 -14.57 -0.77 -0.58
CA ARG A 70 -15.46 0.21 0.07
C ARG A 70 -15.88 -0.23 1.48
N GLN A 71 -16.33 -1.48 1.62
CA GLN A 71 -16.79 -2.01 2.90
C GLN A 71 -15.63 -2.10 3.92
N SER A 72 -14.43 -2.42 3.48
CA SER A 72 -13.24 -2.41 4.35
C SER A 72 -12.92 -0.99 4.85
N ALA A 73 -13.00 0.02 4.00
CA ALA A 73 -12.80 1.42 4.40
C ALA A 73 -13.88 1.89 5.38
N LEU A 74 -15.15 1.58 5.10
CA LEU A 74 -16.26 1.88 6.01
C LEU A 74 -16.10 1.16 7.36
N LEU A 75 -15.71 -0.11 7.33
CA LEU A 75 -15.49 -0.90 8.55
C LEU A 75 -14.36 -0.30 9.40
N ALA A 76 -13.20 0.00 8.82
CA ALA A 76 -12.08 0.59 9.56
C ALA A 76 -12.48 1.90 10.22
N ARG A 77 -13.13 2.79 9.48
CA ARG A 77 -13.58 4.10 9.98
C ARG A 77 -14.76 4.02 10.97
N SER A 78 -15.55 2.94 10.92
CA SER A 78 -16.65 2.72 11.87
C SER A 78 -16.20 2.55 13.32
N PHE A 79 -14.93 2.17 13.55
CA PHE A 79 -14.34 2.13 14.89
C PHE A 79 -14.03 3.51 15.48
N GLY A 80 -14.12 4.55 14.65
CA GLY A 80 -13.90 5.94 15.04
C GLY A 80 -12.43 6.34 15.17
N THR A 81 -12.20 7.64 15.24
CA THR A 81 -10.84 8.24 15.29
C THR A 81 -10.03 7.84 16.53
N ALA A 82 -10.70 7.49 17.63
CA ALA A 82 -10.02 7.03 18.85
C ALA A 82 -9.36 5.67 18.67
N MET A 83 -9.94 4.77 17.88
CA MET A 83 -9.34 3.48 17.55
C MET A 83 -8.28 3.63 16.47
N ASN A 84 -8.48 4.52 15.50
CA ASN A 84 -7.55 4.81 14.42
C ASN A 84 -7.06 3.54 13.71
N VAL A 85 -8.01 2.76 13.19
CA VAL A 85 -7.74 1.56 12.38
C VAL A 85 -7.36 1.99 10.98
N HIS A 86 -6.17 1.61 10.55
CA HIS A 86 -5.64 2.00 9.25
C HIS A 86 -6.03 1.02 8.14
N LEU A 87 -5.83 1.48 6.90
CA LEU A 87 -6.06 0.76 5.65
C LEU A 87 -4.77 0.64 4.86
N HIS A 88 -4.55 -0.53 4.26
CA HIS A 88 -3.39 -0.81 3.44
C HIS A 88 -3.75 -1.68 2.24
N THR A 89 -3.17 -1.39 1.07
CA THR A 89 -3.24 -2.25 -0.12
C THR A 89 -2.00 -2.06 -1.00
N HIS A 90 -1.77 -2.98 -1.94
CA HIS A 90 -0.81 -2.77 -3.04
C HIS A 90 -1.50 -1.94 -4.12
N LEU A 91 -0.81 -0.94 -4.64
CA LEU A 91 -1.40 -0.02 -5.62
C LEU A 91 -0.36 0.50 -6.61
N ALA A 92 -0.75 0.58 -7.88
CA ALA A 92 0.07 1.12 -8.96
C ALA A 92 1.47 0.46 -9.02
N GLU A 93 1.54 -0.84 -8.77
CA GLU A 93 2.79 -1.58 -8.73
C GLU A 93 3.33 -1.83 -10.13
N THR A 94 2.46 -2.25 -11.07
CA THR A 94 2.84 -2.64 -12.42
C THR A 94 2.01 -1.91 -13.48
N LYS A 95 2.52 -1.88 -14.72
CA LYS A 95 1.75 -1.36 -15.85
C LYS A 95 0.49 -2.17 -16.13
N ASP A 96 0.57 -3.48 -15.92
CA ASP A 96 -0.59 -4.38 -16.10
C ASP A 96 -1.72 -4.01 -15.13
N GLU A 97 -1.40 -3.54 -13.92
CA GLU A 97 -2.39 -3.04 -12.97
C GLU A 97 -3.03 -1.73 -13.47
N GLU A 98 -2.24 -0.81 -14.01
CA GLU A 98 -2.76 0.41 -14.61
C GLU A 98 -3.73 0.08 -15.74
N GLU A 99 -3.34 -0.81 -16.66
CA GLU A 99 -4.20 -1.25 -17.76
C GLU A 99 -5.48 -1.95 -17.27
N PHE A 100 -5.36 -2.82 -16.28
CA PHE A 100 -6.49 -3.50 -15.67
C PHE A 100 -7.48 -2.50 -15.03
N CYS A 101 -6.98 -1.54 -14.27
CA CYS A 101 -7.82 -0.51 -13.64
C CYS A 101 -8.53 0.35 -14.68
N LEU A 102 -7.84 0.78 -15.72
CA LEU A 102 -8.43 1.57 -16.81
C LEU A 102 -9.49 0.78 -17.57
N GLN A 103 -9.23 -0.48 -17.93
CA GLN A 103 -10.15 -1.32 -18.70
C GLN A 103 -11.38 -1.73 -17.88
N ARG A 104 -11.20 -2.06 -16.61
CA ARG A 104 -12.25 -2.63 -15.78
C ARG A 104 -13.05 -1.58 -15.02
N PHE A 105 -12.41 -0.53 -14.57
CA PHE A 105 -13.02 0.49 -13.70
C PHE A 105 -13.10 1.87 -14.33
N GLY A 106 -12.36 2.13 -15.41
CA GLY A 106 -12.31 3.42 -16.09
C GLY A 106 -11.45 4.48 -15.39
N TYR A 107 -10.67 4.09 -14.41
CA TYR A 107 -9.81 4.96 -13.60
C TYR A 107 -8.37 4.47 -13.59
N ARG A 108 -7.42 5.37 -13.43
CA ARG A 108 -6.05 5.02 -13.03
C ARG A 108 -6.03 4.52 -11.59
N PRO A 109 -4.97 3.80 -11.15
CA PRO A 109 -4.94 3.22 -9.80
C PRO A 109 -5.15 4.23 -8.67
N GLY A 110 -4.52 5.40 -8.70
CA GLY A 110 -4.69 6.44 -7.67
C GLY A 110 -6.08 7.06 -7.67
N ASP A 111 -6.63 7.35 -8.84
CA ASP A 111 -8.01 7.84 -8.99
C ASP A 111 -9.03 6.77 -8.54
N TYR A 112 -8.76 5.49 -8.85
CA TYR A 112 -9.57 4.37 -8.38
C TYR A 112 -9.57 4.28 -6.85
N ALA A 113 -8.41 4.43 -6.22
CA ALA A 113 -8.33 4.48 -4.77
C ALA A 113 -9.17 5.63 -4.19
N GLU A 114 -9.12 6.83 -4.79
CA GLU A 114 -9.97 7.96 -4.39
C GLU A 114 -11.47 7.62 -4.48
N GLN A 115 -11.92 7.04 -5.60
CA GLN A 115 -13.32 6.65 -5.81
C GLN A 115 -13.84 5.63 -4.78
N LEU A 116 -12.95 4.85 -4.20
CA LEU A 116 -13.27 3.85 -3.18
C LEU A 116 -13.14 4.38 -1.75
N GLY A 117 -12.70 5.64 -1.57
CA GLY A 117 -12.42 6.21 -0.26
C GLY A 117 -11.11 5.72 0.36
N TRP A 118 -10.16 5.24 -0.46
CA TRP A 118 -8.85 4.74 -0.06
C TRP A 118 -7.77 5.81 -0.14
N ILE A 119 -8.09 7.00 0.35
CA ILE A 119 -7.20 8.14 0.54
C ILE A 119 -7.39 8.72 1.94
N GLY A 120 -6.37 9.35 2.49
CA GLY A 120 -6.40 9.97 3.81
C GLY A 120 -5.21 9.57 4.67
N ASP A 121 -5.07 10.19 5.82
CA ASP A 121 -3.98 9.96 6.79
C ASP A 121 -4.11 8.62 7.55
N ASP A 122 -5.23 7.93 7.37
CA ASP A 122 -5.51 6.57 7.83
C ASP A 122 -5.15 5.49 6.78
N VAL A 123 -4.61 5.87 5.62
CA VAL A 123 -4.36 4.98 4.49
C VAL A 123 -2.90 5.02 4.05
N TRP A 124 -2.33 3.88 3.71
CA TRP A 124 -1.08 3.82 2.94
C TRP A 124 -1.12 2.71 1.88
N HIS A 125 -0.40 2.94 0.79
CA HIS A 125 -0.29 2.00 -0.32
C HIS A 125 1.14 1.51 -0.50
N ALA A 126 1.32 0.22 -0.79
CA ALA A 126 2.62 -0.31 -1.16
C ALA A 126 2.93 -0.04 -2.64
N HIS A 127 4.21 0.07 -2.95
CA HIS A 127 4.85 0.23 -4.26
C HIS A 127 4.64 1.59 -4.91
N CYS A 128 3.46 1.92 -5.39
CA CYS A 128 3.12 3.20 -6.04
C CYS A 128 4.10 3.61 -7.17
N VAL A 129 4.56 2.62 -7.96
CA VAL A 129 5.58 2.80 -9.01
C VAL A 129 5.04 3.63 -10.17
N HIS A 130 3.78 3.40 -10.54
CA HIS A 130 3.14 3.96 -11.73
C HIS A 130 2.13 5.08 -11.43
N LEU A 131 2.25 5.76 -10.28
CA LEU A 131 1.48 6.98 -10.04
C LEU A 131 1.94 8.09 -11.00
N ASN A 132 0.98 8.79 -11.61
CA ASN A 132 1.26 10.01 -12.37
C ASN A 132 1.34 11.23 -11.42
N GLN A 133 1.74 12.38 -11.97
CA GLN A 133 1.89 13.61 -11.16
C GLN A 133 0.60 14.05 -10.45
N PRO A 134 -0.60 14.06 -11.09
CA PRO A 134 -1.86 14.35 -10.40
C PRO A 134 -2.18 13.41 -9.23
N GLU A 135 -1.92 12.10 -9.39
CA GLU A 135 -2.12 11.11 -8.33
C GLU A 135 -1.15 11.31 -7.15
N VAL A 136 0.11 11.66 -7.44
CA VAL A 136 1.11 12.03 -6.43
C VAL A 136 0.67 13.27 -5.65
N GLU A 137 0.20 14.30 -6.35
CA GLU A 137 -0.34 15.52 -5.72
C GLU A 137 -1.59 15.25 -4.88
N LEU A 138 -2.47 14.36 -5.34
CA LEU A 138 -3.62 13.89 -4.57
C LEU A 138 -3.17 13.26 -3.24
N PHE A 139 -2.21 12.34 -3.29
CA PHE A 139 -1.70 11.67 -2.08
C PHE A 139 -1.02 12.66 -1.12
N GLY A 140 -0.30 13.65 -1.64
CA GLY A 140 0.27 14.73 -0.84
C GLY A 140 -0.78 15.57 -0.12
N ARG A 141 -1.82 16.02 -0.84
CA ARG A 141 -2.91 16.83 -0.27
C ARG A 141 -3.74 16.08 0.77
N THR A 142 -3.91 14.78 0.60
CA THR A 142 -4.72 13.93 1.50
C THR A 142 -3.89 13.26 2.59
N HIS A 143 -2.58 13.45 2.60
CA HIS A 143 -1.64 12.75 3.48
C HIS A 143 -1.72 11.23 3.40
N THR A 144 -2.08 10.71 2.21
CA THR A 144 -2.08 9.26 1.95
C THR A 144 -0.65 8.76 1.89
N GLY A 145 -0.33 7.75 2.70
CA GLY A 145 1.03 7.22 2.82
C GLY A 145 1.43 6.29 1.68
N VAL A 146 2.73 6.14 1.47
CA VAL A 146 3.32 5.19 0.53
C VAL A 146 4.41 4.37 1.22
N ALA A 147 4.35 3.04 1.10
CA ALA A 147 5.42 2.13 1.48
C ALA A 147 6.24 1.77 0.24
N HIS A 148 7.41 2.39 0.09
CA HIS A 148 8.32 2.15 -1.03
C HIS A 148 9.12 0.87 -0.83
N CYS A 149 9.08 -0.06 -1.79
CA CYS A 149 9.73 -1.36 -1.75
C CYS A 149 10.75 -1.52 -2.89
N PRO A 150 11.90 -0.81 -2.85
CA PRO A 150 12.78 -0.68 -4.01
C PRO A 150 13.35 -2.01 -4.51
N THR A 151 13.80 -2.90 -3.63
CA THR A 151 14.37 -4.20 -4.04
C THR A 151 13.31 -5.09 -4.68
N SER A 152 12.11 -5.16 -4.10
CA SER A 152 10.98 -5.90 -4.68
C SER A 152 10.62 -5.35 -6.06
N ASN A 153 10.48 -4.04 -6.20
CA ASN A 153 10.16 -3.38 -7.47
C ASN A 153 11.19 -3.69 -8.56
N MET A 154 12.48 -3.71 -8.22
CA MET A 154 13.54 -4.11 -9.16
C MET A 154 13.47 -5.59 -9.54
N ARG A 155 13.27 -6.46 -8.55
CA ARG A 155 13.25 -7.91 -8.75
C ARG A 155 12.07 -8.36 -9.60
N LEU A 156 10.92 -7.73 -9.42
CA LEU A 156 9.69 -7.99 -10.18
C LEU A 156 9.61 -7.19 -11.49
N ALA A 157 10.63 -6.37 -11.78
CA ALA A 157 10.68 -5.47 -12.93
C ALA A 157 9.49 -4.48 -12.97
N SER A 158 8.94 -4.13 -11.80
CA SER A 158 7.83 -3.17 -11.69
C SER A 158 8.23 -1.77 -12.16
N GLY A 159 9.46 -1.35 -11.87
CA GLY A 159 10.00 -0.05 -12.26
C GLY A 159 10.56 0.76 -11.09
N ILE A 160 10.68 2.08 -11.28
CA ILE A 160 11.21 3.01 -10.28
C ILE A 160 10.09 3.94 -9.82
N ALA A 161 9.68 3.83 -8.56
CA ALA A 161 8.69 4.73 -7.98
C ALA A 161 9.21 6.17 -7.90
N PRO A 162 8.36 7.19 -8.16
CA PRO A 162 8.76 8.60 -8.19
C PRO A 162 8.91 9.20 -6.78
N VAL A 163 9.75 8.58 -5.93
CA VAL A 163 9.87 8.92 -4.49
C VAL A 163 10.30 10.37 -4.27
N ARG A 164 11.18 10.92 -5.12
CA ARG A 164 11.53 12.34 -5.05
C ARG A 164 10.31 13.23 -5.22
N GLY A 165 9.53 13.00 -6.29
CA GLY A 165 8.29 13.74 -6.55
C GLY A 165 7.25 13.58 -5.45
N MET A 166 7.12 12.39 -4.88
CA MET A 166 6.24 12.14 -3.74
C MET A 166 6.63 12.98 -2.53
N ARG A 167 7.92 13.02 -2.17
CA ARG A 167 8.42 13.84 -1.07
C ARG A 167 8.20 15.34 -1.31
N ASP A 168 8.46 15.81 -2.52
CA ASP A 168 8.25 17.21 -2.89
C ASP A 168 6.78 17.62 -2.83
N ALA A 169 5.87 16.69 -3.11
CA ALA A 169 4.43 16.87 -2.97
C ALA A 169 3.91 16.70 -1.52
N GLY A 170 4.77 16.34 -0.55
CA GLY A 170 4.38 16.15 0.84
C GLY A 170 3.73 14.81 1.16
N VAL A 171 3.88 13.80 0.27
CA VAL A 171 3.40 12.43 0.53
C VAL A 171 4.21 11.83 1.69
N PRO A 172 3.57 11.27 2.72
CA PRO A 172 4.26 10.48 3.74
C PRO A 172 4.82 9.19 3.13
N VAL A 173 6.14 9.14 2.93
CA VAL A 173 6.80 7.95 2.38
C VAL A 173 7.52 7.20 3.49
N GLY A 174 7.28 5.90 3.58
CA GLY A 174 8.01 4.95 4.41
C GLY A 174 8.71 3.88 3.56
N MET A 175 9.59 3.10 4.18
CA MET A 175 10.32 2.02 3.52
C MET A 175 9.71 0.67 3.84
N GLY A 176 9.59 -0.22 2.84
CA GLY A 176 9.16 -1.60 3.00
C GLY A 176 10.17 -2.59 2.41
N VAL A 177 10.33 -3.74 3.03
CA VAL A 177 11.14 -4.85 2.48
C VAL A 177 10.32 -5.76 1.57
N ASP A 178 9.00 -5.75 1.70
CA ASP A 178 8.07 -6.65 1.02
C ASP A 178 8.26 -8.14 1.38
N GLY A 179 7.60 -9.03 0.67
CA GLY A 179 7.66 -10.47 0.91
C GLY A 179 9.01 -11.09 0.51
N SER A 180 9.37 -12.17 1.18
CA SER A 180 10.66 -12.87 0.95
C SER A 180 10.80 -13.45 -0.46
N ALA A 181 9.70 -13.66 -1.19
CA ALA A 181 9.73 -14.10 -2.58
C ALA A 181 10.31 -13.04 -3.52
N SER A 182 10.09 -11.75 -3.23
CA SER A 182 10.58 -10.62 -4.02
C SER A 182 11.75 -9.87 -3.35
N ASN A 183 12.05 -10.17 -2.07
CA ASN A 183 13.19 -9.61 -1.34
C ASN A 183 13.70 -10.60 -0.29
N ASP A 184 14.61 -11.48 -0.67
CA ASP A 184 15.23 -12.48 0.20
C ASP A 184 16.20 -11.89 1.23
N GLY A 185 16.66 -10.65 1.06
CA GLY A 185 17.54 -9.97 1.99
C GLY A 185 16.86 -9.50 3.26
N SER A 186 15.59 -9.13 3.20
CA SER A 186 14.73 -8.61 4.29
C SER A 186 15.45 -7.60 5.22
N HIS A 187 16.28 -6.73 4.63
CA HIS A 187 17.16 -5.84 5.39
C HIS A 187 16.89 -4.37 5.07
N LEU A 188 16.23 -3.67 5.98
CA LEU A 188 15.73 -2.31 5.76
C LEU A 188 16.81 -1.29 5.35
N LEU A 189 18.04 -1.39 5.88
CA LEU A 189 19.14 -0.50 5.45
C LEU A 189 19.59 -0.76 4.01
N ASN A 190 19.39 -1.96 3.48
CA ASN A 190 19.61 -2.19 2.04
C ASN A 190 18.56 -1.46 1.21
N GLU A 191 17.30 -1.45 1.66
CA GLU A 191 16.24 -0.69 1.00
C GLU A 191 16.55 0.82 0.98
N VAL A 192 17.06 1.37 2.08
CA VAL A 192 17.56 2.77 2.16
C VAL A 192 18.59 3.05 1.07
N ARG A 193 19.58 2.17 0.93
CA ARG A 193 20.61 2.30 -0.11
C ARG A 193 20.01 2.23 -1.51
N GLN A 194 19.12 1.27 -1.77
CA GLN A 194 18.50 1.12 -3.09
C GLN A 194 17.61 2.31 -3.43
N CYS A 195 16.82 2.79 -2.48
CA CYS A 195 16.00 3.99 -2.65
C CYS A 195 16.83 5.18 -3.12
N MET A 196 17.94 5.50 -2.42
CA MET A 196 18.84 6.58 -2.80
C MET A 196 19.39 6.40 -4.22
N LEU A 197 19.89 5.20 -4.54
CA LEU A 197 20.52 4.93 -5.83
C LEU A 197 19.53 4.98 -6.99
N LEU A 198 18.31 4.45 -6.81
CA LEU A 198 17.28 4.47 -7.84
C LEU A 198 16.81 5.88 -8.18
N GLN A 199 16.68 6.77 -7.19
CA GLN A 199 16.33 8.16 -7.50
C GLN A 199 17.44 8.87 -8.28
N ARG A 200 18.70 8.60 -7.96
CA ARG A 200 19.86 9.19 -8.65
C ARG A 200 20.07 8.66 -10.06
N VAL A 201 19.77 7.37 -10.31
CA VAL A 201 19.96 6.77 -11.65
C VAL A 201 19.02 7.36 -12.69
N LEU A 202 17.97 8.09 -12.28
CA LEU A 202 17.10 8.85 -13.18
C LEU A 202 17.75 10.10 -13.78
N GLY A 203 19.03 10.35 -13.51
CA GLY A 203 19.83 11.39 -14.16
C GLY A 203 20.19 12.59 -13.28
N ASP A 204 19.81 12.60 -12.00
CA ASP A 204 20.19 13.63 -11.05
C ASP A 204 20.94 13.06 -9.84
N PRO A 205 22.26 13.33 -9.70
CA PRO A 205 23.04 12.82 -8.56
C PRO A 205 22.62 13.42 -7.21
N HIS A 206 21.82 14.49 -7.23
CA HIS A 206 21.30 15.16 -6.04
C HIS A 206 19.84 14.83 -5.72
N ALA A 207 19.18 14.01 -6.54
CA ALA A 207 17.75 13.66 -6.39
C ALA A 207 17.41 13.11 -4.99
N MET A 208 18.35 12.43 -4.35
CA MET A 208 18.18 11.94 -2.97
C MET A 208 19.54 11.82 -2.26
N THR A 209 19.63 12.38 -1.07
CA THR A 209 20.79 12.22 -0.18
C THR A 209 20.66 10.94 0.66
N ALA A 210 21.78 10.45 1.20
CA ALA A 210 21.73 9.32 2.14
C ALA A 210 20.91 9.62 3.42
N ARG A 211 20.95 10.90 3.88
CA ARG A 211 20.15 11.35 5.02
C ARG A 211 18.66 11.26 4.72
N GLU A 212 18.21 11.82 3.60
CA GLU A 212 16.80 11.77 3.18
C GLU A 212 16.30 10.33 3.03
N ALA A 213 17.11 9.44 2.45
CA ALA A 213 16.76 8.03 2.33
C ALA A 213 16.64 7.33 3.69
N LEU A 214 17.49 7.71 4.67
CA LEU A 214 17.43 7.17 6.02
C LEU A 214 16.23 7.72 6.82
N GLU A 215 15.83 8.97 6.58
CA GLU A 215 14.69 9.61 7.25
C GLU A 215 13.34 8.96 6.90
N ILE A 216 13.24 8.29 5.75
CA ILE A 216 12.03 7.58 5.32
C ILE A 216 12.02 6.08 5.71
N ALA A 217 13.05 5.59 6.40
CA ALA A 217 13.15 4.21 6.89
C ALA A 217 12.66 4.09 8.39
#